data_e8d3197c343077d0badd16411016413b
#
_entry.id   e8d3197c343077d0badd16411016413b
#
_cell.length_a   1.000
_cell.length_b   1.000
_cell.length_c   1.000
_cell.angle_alpha   90.00
_cell.angle_beta   90.00
_cell.angle_gamma   90.00
#
_symmetry.space_group_name_H-M   'P 1'
#
loop_
_entity.id
_entity.type
_entity.pdbx_description
1 polymer ?
#
loop_
_entity_poly.entity_id
_entity_poly.type
_entity_poly.pdbx_seq_one_letter_code
_entity_poly.pdbx_strand_id
1 'polypeptide(L)'
;AGDKRTGIIVMQMDEGLDTGAMGLIEEMAIGPDMTAGELHDQMMLVGADLMGRALAALDRGSLHFTPQPEAGATYAKKIEKAETRIDWNRPAAEVHNHIRGLSPFPGAWFELTLNGQRVRMKALRSTLAKVSGEPGTIGENLTIACGSGAVRLITVQREGRGAMDAATFLRGAGALPER
;
A
#
# COMPACT_ATOMS: atom_id res chain seq x y z
N ALA A 1 2.71 -1.74 -7.24
CA ALA A 1 3.50 -1.34 -8.40
C ALA A 1 4.85 -0.72 -7.97
N GLY A 2 4.89 0.15 -6.98
CA GLY A 2 6.14 0.82 -6.57
C GLY A 2 6.32 2.20 -7.20
N ASP A 3 5.23 2.77 -7.71
CA ASP A 3 5.20 4.11 -8.26
C ASP A 3 5.60 5.15 -7.20
N LYS A 4 6.25 6.21 -7.65
CA LYS A 4 6.75 7.29 -6.78
C LYS A 4 5.90 8.54 -6.84
N ARG A 5 4.95 8.60 -7.77
CA ARG A 5 4.05 9.73 -8.01
C ARG A 5 2.67 9.23 -8.35
N THR A 6 1.67 10.00 -8.02
CA THR A 6 0.28 9.84 -8.42
C THR A 6 -0.34 11.22 -8.61
N GLY A 7 -1.62 11.29 -8.93
CA GLY A 7 -2.31 12.55 -9.05
C GLY A 7 -3.81 12.41 -8.83
N ILE A 8 -4.45 13.55 -8.63
CA ILE A 8 -5.90 13.71 -8.60
C ILE A 8 -6.26 14.61 -9.76
N ILE A 9 -7.30 14.25 -10.48
CA ILE A 9 -7.79 14.97 -11.64
C ILE A 9 -9.28 15.27 -11.42
N VAL A 10 -9.66 16.52 -11.58
CA VAL A 10 -11.06 16.89 -11.78
C VAL A 10 -11.34 16.80 -13.26
N MET A 11 -12.25 15.93 -13.65
CA MET A 11 -12.59 15.72 -15.06
C MET A 11 -14.05 16.09 -15.34
N GLN A 12 -14.34 16.48 -16.57
CA GLN A 12 -15.69 16.62 -17.07
C GLN A 12 -16.21 15.21 -17.40
N MET A 13 -17.34 14.82 -16.81
CA MET A 13 -17.92 13.51 -17.09
C MET A 13 -18.47 13.45 -18.51
N ASP A 14 -18.28 12.31 -19.15
CA ASP A 14 -18.89 11.95 -20.43
C ASP A 14 -19.61 10.58 -20.32
N GLU A 15 -20.00 9.98 -21.45
CA GLU A 15 -20.71 8.70 -21.47
C GLU A 15 -19.81 7.48 -21.20
N GLY A 16 -18.47 7.64 -21.26
CA GLY A 16 -17.49 6.59 -21.04
C GLY A 16 -17.11 6.44 -19.57
N LEU A 17 -16.44 5.33 -19.25
CA LEU A 17 -15.88 5.10 -17.93
C LEU A 17 -14.51 5.77 -17.84
N ASP A 18 -14.41 6.82 -17.03
CA ASP A 18 -13.18 7.57 -16.75
C ASP A 18 -12.51 8.16 -18.02
N THR A 19 -13.29 8.51 -19.06
CA THR A 19 -12.79 8.99 -20.36
C THR A 19 -12.88 10.51 -20.52
N GLY A 20 -13.54 11.18 -19.58
CA GLY A 20 -13.81 12.61 -19.66
C GLY A 20 -12.57 13.50 -19.72
N ALA A 21 -12.71 14.69 -20.30
CA ALA A 21 -11.62 15.63 -20.44
C ALA A 21 -11.13 16.14 -19.08
N MET A 22 -9.80 16.26 -18.94
CA MET A 22 -9.11 16.69 -17.71
C MET A 22 -9.20 18.20 -17.53
N GLY A 23 -9.69 18.63 -16.37
CA GLY A 23 -9.65 20.02 -15.92
C GLY A 23 -8.41 20.30 -15.07
N LEU A 24 -8.59 20.52 -13.76
CA LEU A 24 -7.45 20.71 -12.86
C LEU A 24 -6.81 19.39 -12.46
N ILE A 25 -5.48 19.41 -12.34
CA ILE A 25 -4.65 18.27 -11.95
C ILE A 25 -3.78 18.69 -10.77
N GLU A 26 -3.67 17.82 -9.77
CA GLU A 26 -2.73 17.98 -8.66
C GLU A 26 -1.91 16.71 -8.53
N GLU A 27 -0.57 16.83 -8.69
CA GLU A 27 0.34 15.70 -8.54
C GLU A 27 0.82 15.56 -7.10
N MET A 28 1.02 14.31 -6.67
CA MET A 28 1.46 13.97 -5.33
C MET A 28 2.61 12.98 -5.35
N ALA A 29 3.57 13.15 -4.45
CA ALA A 29 4.63 12.18 -4.24
C ALA A 29 4.15 11.01 -3.38
N ILE A 30 4.56 9.80 -3.74
CA ILE A 30 4.35 8.59 -2.93
C ILE A 30 5.67 8.29 -2.23
N GLY A 31 5.70 8.48 -0.91
CA GLY A 31 6.87 8.18 -0.09
C GLY A 31 7.24 6.69 -0.10
N PRO A 32 8.50 6.34 0.17
CA PRO A 32 8.97 4.95 0.09
C PRO A 32 8.22 4.00 1.02
N ASP A 33 7.85 4.43 2.21
CA ASP A 33 7.13 3.63 3.21
C ASP A 33 5.65 4.02 3.35
N MET A 34 5.15 4.93 2.49
CA MET A 34 3.76 5.40 2.52
C MET A 34 2.81 4.25 2.21
N THR A 35 1.80 4.06 3.06
CA THR A 35 0.75 3.07 2.89
C THR A 35 -0.38 3.58 1.99
N ALA A 36 -1.17 2.65 1.43
CA ALA A 36 -2.35 3.02 0.64
C ALA A 36 -3.36 3.84 1.45
N GLY A 37 -3.53 3.56 2.75
CA GLY A 37 -4.39 4.34 3.62
C GLY A 37 -3.89 5.78 3.80
N GLU A 38 -2.60 5.97 4.08
CA GLU A 38 -2.00 7.30 4.20
C GLU A 38 -2.11 8.10 2.89
N LEU A 39 -1.88 7.45 1.76
CA LEU A 39 -2.06 8.06 0.45
C LEU A 39 -3.52 8.46 0.21
N HIS A 40 -4.47 7.56 0.50
CA HIS A 40 -5.91 7.82 0.39
C HIS A 40 -6.32 9.05 1.20
N ASP A 41 -5.89 9.13 2.46
CA ASP A 41 -6.24 10.25 3.34
C ASP A 41 -5.68 11.59 2.83
N GLN A 42 -4.45 11.58 2.31
CA GLN A 42 -3.88 12.77 1.67
C GLN A 42 -4.63 13.14 0.39
N MET A 43 -4.94 12.16 -0.47
CA MET A 43 -5.70 12.39 -1.71
C MET A 43 -7.10 12.94 -1.42
N MET A 44 -7.75 12.49 -0.35
CA MET A 44 -9.06 13.00 0.06
C MET A 44 -9.01 14.51 0.35
N LEU A 45 -8.02 14.97 1.10
CA LEU A 45 -7.87 16.40 1.46
C LEU A 45 -7.51 17.24 0.23
N VAL A 46 -6.54 16.79 -0.56
CA VAL A 46 -6.10 17.50 -1.79
C VAL A 46 -7.23 17.52 -2.81
N GLY A 47 -7.98 16.42 -2.96
CA GLY A 47 -9.10 16.32 -3.89
C GLY A 47 -10.26 17.24 -3.53
N ALA A 48 -10.55 17.40 -2.23
CA ALA A 48 -11.58 18.32 -1.76
C ALA A 48 -11.23 19.80 -2.09
N ASP A 49 -9.97 20.20 -1.85
CA ASP A 49 -9.49 21.53 -2.22
C ASP A 49 -9.50 21.72 -3.74
N LEU A 50 -8.98 20.75 -4.49
CA LEU A 50 -8.92 20.79 -5.96
C LEU A 50 -10.32 20.94 -6.58
N MET A 51 -11.31 20.21 -6.05
CA MET A 51 -12.70 20.32 -6.51
C MET A 51 -13.26 21.71 -6.25
N GLY A 52 -13.04 22.30 -5.08
CA GLY A 52 -13.46 23.67 -4.77
C GLY A 52 -12.86 24.69 -5.75
N ARG A 53 -11.57 24.58 -6.04
CA ARG A 53 -10.89 25.43 -7.03
C ARG A 53 -11.44 25.24 -8.45
N ALA A 54 -11.71 23.99 -8.84
CA ALA A 54 -12.24 23.67 -10.16
C ALA A 54 -13.65 24.22 -10.35
N LEU A 55 -14.54 24.07 -9.37
CA LEU A 55 -15.90 24.63 -9.43
C LEU A 55 -15.89 26.15 -9.49
N ALA A 56 -15.05 26.80 -8.70
CA ALA A 56 -14.89 28.25 -8.76
C ALA A 56 -14.30 28.74 -10.13
N ALA A 57 -13.42 27.96 -10.75
CA ALA A 57 -12.91 28.28 -12.08
C ALA A 57 -13.97 28.04 -13.17
N LEU A 58 -14.77 26.99 -13.02
CA LEU A 58 -15.89 26.69 -13.93
C LEU A 58 -16.94 27.80 -13.92
N ASP A 59 -17.35 28.24 -12.73
CA ASP A 59 -18.32 29.33 -12.56
C ASP A 59 -17.85 30.65 -13.24
N ARG A 60 -16.55 30.94 -13.18
CA ARG A 60 -15.94 32.09 -13.85
C ARG A 60 -15.68 31.91 -15.34
N GLY A 61 -15.96 30.72 -15.91
CA GLY A 61 -15.64 30.40 -17.30
C GLY A 61 -14.13 30.31 -17.60
N SER A 62 -13.30 30.11 -16.55
CA SER A 62 -11.83 30.06 -16.69
C SER A 62 -11.24 28.64 -16.57
N LEU A 63 -12.08 27.61 -16.37
CA LEU A 63 -11.64 26.22 -16.36
C LEU A 63 -11.50 25.71 -17.80
N HIS A 64 -10.28 25.30 -18.16
CA HIS A 64 -10.00 24.68 -19.44
C HIS A 64 -9.92 23.17 -19.29
N PHE A 65 -10.49 22.48 -20.27
CA PHE A 65 -10.46 21.02 -20.33
C PHE A 65 -9.54 20.52 -21.44
N THR A 66 -8.72 19.53 -21.13
CA THR A 66 -7.80 18.89 -22.08
C THR A 66 -8.19 17.42 -22.23
N PRO A 67 -8.35 16.89 -23.46
CA PRO A 67 -8.61 15.47 -23.66
C PRO A 67 -7.55 14.59 -22.99
N GLN A 68 -7.96 13.44 -22.48
CA GLN A 68 -7.03 12.46 -21.94
C GLN A 68 -6.18 11.85 -23.08
N PRO A 69 -4.91 11.48 -22.81
CA PRO A 69 -4.10 10.77 -23.78
C PRO A 69 -4.72 9.41 -24.13
N GLU A 70 -4.73 9.04 -25.40
CA GLU A 70 -5.24 7.72 -25.84
C GLU A 70 -4.32 6.57 -25.41
N ALA A 71 -3.03 6.83 -25.23
CA ALA A 71 -2.03 5.84 -24.86
C ALA A 71 -1.66 5.92 -23.39
N GLY A 72 -1.34 4.76 -22.79
CA GLY A 72 -0.83 4.69 -21.42
C GLY A 72 -1.90 4.47 -20.33
N ALA A 73 -3.18 4.34 -20.70
CA ALA A 73 -4.23 4.02 -19.74
C ALA A 73 -3.98 2.65 -19.11
N THR A 74 -4.05 2.60 -17.77
CA THR A 74 -3.93 1.36 -16.99
C THR A 74 -5.16 1.17 -16.13
N TYR A 75 -5.62 -0.07 -16.02
CA TYR A 75 -6.79 -0.41 -15.22
C TYR A 75 -6.40 -1.21 -13.98
N ALA A 76 -6.78 -0.72 -12.81
CA ALA A 76 -6.63 -1.43 -11.55
C ALA A 76 -7.80 -2.40 -11.37
N LYS A 77 -7.51 -3.71 -11.40
CA LYS A 77 -8.50 -4.74 -11.08
C LYS A 77 -8.81 -4.74 -9.60
N LYS A 78 -10.02 -5.20 -9.25
CA LYS A 78 -10.38 -5.43 -7.84
C LYS A 78 -9.41 -6.46 -7.23
N ILE A 79 -8.89 -6.14 -6.05
CA ILE A 79 -7.98 -7.03 -5.32
C ILE A 79 -8.73 -8.29 -4.89
N GLU A 80 -8.23 -9.43 -5.31
CA GLU A 80 -8.75 -10.74 -4.91
C GLU A 80 -8.16 -11.18 -3.56
N LYS A 81 -8.94 -11.96 -2.81
CA LYS A 81 -8.51 -12.44 -1.48
C LYS A 81 -7.24 -13.29 -1.54
N ALA A 82 -7.04 -14.04 -2.61
CA ALA A 82 -5.83 -14.84 -2.82
C ALA A 82 -4.57 -13.98 -2.97
N GLU A 83 -4.69 -12.79 -3.58
CA GLU A 83 -3.57 -11.88 -3.81
C GLU A 83 -3.05 -11.23 -2.53
N THR A 84 -3.79 -11.30 -1.42
CA THR A 84 -3.38 -10.65 -0.16
C THR A 84 -2.39 -11.49 0.67
N ARG A 85 -2.12 -12.74 0.28
CA ARG A 85 -1.09 -13.56 0.92
C ARG A 85 0.30 -13.10 0.48
N ILE A 86 1.22 -12.93 1.44
CA ILE A 86 2.60 -12.55 1.15
C ILE A 86 3.36 -13.75 0.60
N ASP A 87 4.01 -13.57 -0.55
CA ASP A 87 4.98 -14.50 -1.11
C ASP A 87 6.40 -14.01 -0.81
N TRP A 88 7.05 -14.66 0.14
CA TRP A 88 8.40 -14.32 0.59
C TRP A 88 9.48 -14.64 -0.44
N ASN A 89 9.19 -15.45 -1.49
CA ASN A 89 10.14 -15.74 -2.56
C ASN A 89 10.37 -14.54 -3.49
N ARG A 90 9.52 -13.52 -3.41
CA ARG A 90 9.68 -12.29 -4.20
C ARG A 90 10.79 -11.41 -3.63
N PRO A 91 11.36 -10.47 -4.42
CA PRO A 91 12.29 -9.47 -3.92
C PRO A 91 11.70 -8.64 -2.79
N ALA A 92 12.52 -8.25 -1.81
CA ALA A 92 12.06 -7.47 -0.66
C ALA A 92 11.34 -6.17 -1.04
N ALA A 93 11.77 -5.50 -2.12
CA ALA A 93 11.10 -4.29 -2.61
C ALA A 93 9.66 -4.56 -3.07
N GLU A 94 9.40 -5.71 -3.69
CA GLU A 94 8.06 -6.11 -4.12
C GLU A 94 7.18 -6.51 -2.93
N VAL A 95 7.75 -7.26 -1.97
CA VAL A 95 7.06 -7.62 -0.71
C VAL A 95 6.70 -6.36 0.07
N HIS A 96 7.62 -5.41 0.20
CA HIS A 96 7.37 -4.13 0.85
C HIS A 96 6.26 -3.35 0.16
N ASN A 97 6.29 -3.24 -1.18
CA ASN A 97 5.24 -2.59 -1.95
C ASN A 97 3.88 -3.29 -1.80
N HIS A 98 3.88 -4.63 -1.74
CA HIS A 98 2.68 -5.43 -1.51
C HIS A 98 2.08 -5.12 -0.12
N ILE A 99 2.89 -5.11 0.93
CA ILE A 99 2.46 -4.80 2.30
C ILE A 99 1.86 -3.38 2.35
N ARG A 100 2.61 -2.37 1.92
CA ARG A 100 2.17 -0.97 2.01
C ARG A 100 0.97 -0.67 1.11
N GLY A 101 0.88 -1.33 -0.06
CA GLY A 101 -0.22 -1.16 -1.00
C GLY A 101 -1.54 -1.77 -0.54
N LEU A 102 -1.51 -2.74 0.38
CA LEU A 102 -2.70 -3.36 0.95
C LEU A 102 -3.05 -2.84 2.36
N SER A 103 -2.28 -1.93 2.91
CA SER A 103 -2.47 -1.42 4.28
C SER A 103 -3.33 -0.15 4.29
N PRO A 104 -4.26 -0.02 5.24
CA PRO A 104 -4.59 -0.97 6.32
C PRO A 104 -5.54 -2.08 5.89
N PHE A 105 -6.21 -1.96 4.77
CA PHE A 105 -7.22 -2.89 4.28
C PHE A 105 -7.03 -3.19 2.79
N PRO A 106 -7.17 -4.48 2.39
CA PRO A 106 -7.51 -5.66 3.18
C PRO A 106 -6.40 -6.15 4.12
N GLY A 107 -5.17 -5.69 3.97
CA GLY A 107 -3.98 -6.07 4.70
C GLY A 107 -3.29 -7.30 4.12
N ALA A 108 -2.00 -7.17 3.80
CA ALA A 108 -1.17 -8.30 3.39
C ALA A 108 -0.98 -9.25 4.58
N TRP A 109 -1.03 -10.56 4.37
CA TRP A 109 -0.98 -11.53 5.45
C TRP A 109 -0.02 -12.69 5.19
N PHE A 110 0.42 -13.32 6.27
CA PHE A 110 1.25 -14.52 6.28
C PHE A 110 0.87 -15.40 7.47
N GLU A 111 1.40 -16.60 7.51
CA GLU A 111 1.24 -17.52 8.64
C GLU A 111 2.51 -17.55 9.46
N LEU A 112 2.35 -17.59 10.78
CA LEU A 112 3.43 -17.68 11.75
C LEU A 112 3.07 -18.78 12.76
N THR A 113 4.05 -19.61 13.13
CA THR A 113 3.87 -20.58 14.21
C THR A 113 4.22 -19.93 15.54
N LEU A 114 3.27 -19.85 16.44
CA LEU A 114 3.44 -19.34 17.80
C LEU A 114 3.05 -20.44 18.79
N ASN A 115 3.97 -20.81 19.68
CA ASN A 115 3.74 -21.86 20.67
C ASN A 115 3.18 -23.17 20.06
N GLY A 116 3.70 -23.56 18.89
CA GLY A 116 3.26 -24.76 18.18
C GLY A 116 1.95 -24.61 17.38
N GLN A 117 1.30 -23.45 17.42
CA GLN A 117 0.05 -23.18 16.69
C GLN A 117 0.28 -22.25 15.51
N ARG A 118 -0.26 -22.59 14.34
CA ARG A 118 -0.29 -21.69 13.19
C ARG A 118 -1.30 -20.58 13.44
N VAL A 119 -0.84 -19.35 13.35
CA VAL A 119 -1.66 -18.14 13.48
C VAL A 119 -1.50 -17.27 12.23
N ARG A 120 -2.60 -16.68 11.83
CA ARG A 120 -2.60 -15.71 10.73
C ARG A 120 -2.22 -14.33 11.25
N MET A 121 -1.26 -13.72 10.59
CA MET A 121 -0.75 -12.38 10.88
C MET A 121 -0.91 -11.48 9.68
N LYS A 122 -1.37 -10.26 9.87
CA LYS A 122 -1.26 -9.20 8.86
C LYS A 122 0.01 -8.40 9.12
N ALA A 123 0.71 -8.08 8.03
CA ALA A 123 1.75 -7.07 8.00
C ALA A 123 1.11 -5.76 7.52
N LEU A 124 1.09 -4.74 8.38
CA LEU A 124 0.45 -3.46 8.08
C LEU A 124 1.46 -2.38 7.74
N ARG A 125 2.68 -2.48 8.26
CA ARG A 125 3.78 -1.58 7.94
C ARG A 125 5.09 -2.34 7.94
N SER A 126 5.95 -2.03 6.99
CA SER A 126 7.30 -2.61 6.89
C SER A 126 8.28 -1.56 6.39
N THR A 127 9.55 -1.88 6.49
CA THR A 127 10.64 -1.15 5.82
C THR A 127 11.63 -2.15 5.25
N LEU A 128 12.43 -1.73 4.27
CA LEU A 128 13.46 -2.58 3.68
C LEU A 128 14.61 -2.81 4.68
N ALA A 129 15.16 -4.02 4.69
CA ALA A 129 16.30 -4.40 5.50
C ALA A 129 17.38 -5.08 4.66
N LYS A 130 18.66 -4.90 5.07
CA LYS A 130 19.83 -5.47 4.39
C LYS A 130 20.24 -6.77 5.09
N VAL A 131 19.39 -7.77 5.03
CA VAL A 131 19.65 -9.10 5.57
C VAL A 131 19.43 -10.09 4.44
N SER A 132 20.20 -11.17 4.42
CA SER A 132 20.06 -12.27 3.48
C SER A 132 19.76 -13.55 4.25
N GLY A 133 18.95 -14.41 3.67
CA GLY A 133 18.57 -15.70 4.26
C GLY A 133 17.64 -16.47 3.34
N GLU A 134 17.24 -17.65 3.77
CA GLU A 134 16.20 -18.42 3.07
C GLU A 134 14.87 -17.68 3.16
N PRO A 135 14.12 -17.51 2.02
CA PRO A 135 12.86 -16.79 2.00
C PRO A 135 11.87 -17.29 3.05
N GLY A 136 11.30 -16.37 3.82
CA GLY A 136 10.36 -16.66 4.91
C GLY A 136 11.03 -16.91 6.26
N THR A 137 12.37 -16.97 6.34
CA THR A 137 13.08 -17.06 7.63
C THR A 137 12.88 -15.77 8.42
N ILE A 138 12.50 -15.92 9.68
CA ILE A 138 12.25 -14.80 10.60
C ILE A 138 13.50 -14.63 11.47
N GLY A 139 14.11 -13.48 11.36
CA GLY A 139 15.24 -13.06 12.19
C GLY A 139 14.82 -12.04 13.25
N GLU A 140 15.82 -11.37 13.80
CA GLU A 140 15.63 -10.36 14.85
C GLU A 140 14.67 -9.25 14.43
N ASN A 141 13.94 -8.71 15.40
CA ASN A 141 13.02 -7.58 15.23
C ASN A 141 11.97 -7.79 14.12
N LEU A 142 11.47 -9.04 13.95
CA LEU A 142 10.54 -9.42 12.88
C LEU A 142 11.08 -9.02 11.48
N THR A 143 12.36 -9.19 11.26
CA THR A 143 12.96 -9.08 9.92
C THR A 143 12.78 -10.42 9.21
N ILE A 144 12.15 -10.40 8.03
CA ILE A 144 11.85 -11.61 7.27
C ILE A 144 12.63 -11.58 5.96
N ALA A 145 13.41 -12.63 5.72
CA ALA A 145 14.17 -12.79 4.49
C ALA A 145 13.21 -12.99 3.30
N CYS A 146 13.58 -12.39 2.18
CA CYS A 146 12.85 -12.47 0.91
C CYS A 146 13.72 -13.13 -0.16
N GLY A 147 13.19 -13.36 -1.35
CA GLY A 147 13.95 -13.92 -2.48
C GLY A 147 15.24 -13.14 -2.79
N SER A 148 15.25 -11.84 -2.51
CA SER A 148 16.45 -11.00 -2.41
C SER A 148 16.22 -9.90 -1.39
N GLY A 149 17.16 -9.71 -0.46
CA GLY A 149 17.03 -8.77 0.66
C GLY A 149 16.03 -9.25 1.71
N ALA A 150 15.54 -8.33 2.53
CA ALA A 150 14.58 -8.63 3.58
C ALA A 150 13.66 -7.43 3.84
N VAL A 151 12.54 -7.68 4.51
CA VAL A 151 11.66 -6.66 5.08
C VAL A 151 11.63 -6.78 6.59
N ARG A 152 11.69 -5.65 7.28
CA ARG A 152 11.41 -5.58 8.71
C ARG A 152 9.98 -5.11 8.91
N LEU A 153 9.18 -5.91 9.60
CA LEU A 153 7.81 -5.54 9.95
C LEU A 153 7.83 -4.54 11.10
N ILE A 154 7.07 -3.46 10.96
CA ILE A 154 6.96 -2.38 11.95
C ILE A 154 5.64 -2.48 12.69
N THR A 155 4.54 -2.71 11.96
CA THR A 155 3.21 -2.85 12.53
C THR A 155 2.59 -4.14 12.03
N VAL A 156 2.10 -4.94 12.96
CA VAL A 156 1.48 -6.25 12.69
C VAL A 156 0.13 -6.36 13.37
N GLN A 157 -0.69 -7.28 12.91
CA GLN A 157 -1.97 -7.59 13.51
C GLN A 157 -2.21 -9.10 13.51
N ARG A 158 -2.37 -9.68 14.69
CA ARG A 158 -2.83 -11.07 14.82
C ARG A 158 -4.33 -11.14 14.56
N GLU A 159 -4.78 -12.21 13.91
CA GLU A 159 -6.21 -12.44 13.69
C GLU A 159 -7.01 -12.35 15.00
N GLY A 160 -8.14 -11.63 14.95
CA GLY A 160 -9.00 -11.38 16.13
C GLY A 160 -8.41 -10.39 17.15
N ARG A 161 -7.31 -9.69 16.84
CA ARG A 161 -6.68 -8.70 17.74
C ARG A 161 -6.50 -7.35 17.05
N GLY A 162 -6.23 -6.32 17.84
CA GLY A 162 -5.84 -5.00 17.33
C GLY A 162 -4.45 -5.00 16.69
N ALA A 163 -4.20 -4.01 15.84
CA ALA A 163 -2.85 -3.74 15.33
C ALA A 163 -1.93 -3.30 16.48
N MET A 164 -0.65 -3.69 16.41
CA MET A 164 0.36 -3.33 17.39
C MET A 164 1.74 -3.20 16.73
N ASP A 165 2.65 -2.50 17.37
CA ASP A 165 4.03 -2.45 16.91
C ASP A 165 4.74 -3.81 17.11
N ALA A 166 5.73 -4.08 16.25
CA ALA A 166 6.45 -5.34 16.23
C ALA A 166 7.17 -5.65 17.56
N ALA A 167 7.68 -4.64 18.27
CA ALA A 167 8.38 -4.82 19.54
C ALA A 167 7.39 -5.27 20.64
N THR A 168 6.19 -4.69 20.67
CA THR A 168 5.12 -5.11 21.57
C THR A 168 4.67 -6.54 21.27
N PHE A 169 4.52 -6.87 19.99
CA PHE A 169 4.20 -8.24 19.58
C PHE A 169 5.27 -9.23 20.06
N LEU A 170 6.55 -8.94 19.83
CA LEU A 170 7.67 -9.81 20.22
C LEU A 170 7.75 -10.05 21.72
N ARG A 171 7.49 -9.05 22.54
CA ARG A 171 7.47 -9.20 24.01
C ARG A 171 6.39 -10.18 24.49
N GLY A 172 5.28 -10.26 23.76
CA GLY A 172 4.16 -11.15 24.10
C GLY A 172 4.17 -12.50 23.36
N ALA A 173 4.98 -12.66 22.35
CA ALA A 173 4.95 -13.84 21.47
C ALA A 173 5.73 -15.05 22.00
N GLY A 174 6.61 -14.84 22.99
CA GLY A 174 7.57 -15.88 23.40
C GLY A 174 8.66 -16.09 22.32
N ALA A 175 9.30 -17.27 22.35
CA ALA A 175 10.29 -17.61 21.33
C ALA A 175 9.61 -17.77 19.97
N LEU A 176 10.04 -16.99 18.99
CA LEU A 176 9.68 -17.21 17.60
C LEU A 176 10.44 -18.43 17.08
N PRO A 177 9.84 -19.27 16.22
CA PRO A 177 10.55 -20.37 15.62
C PRO A 177 11.67 -19.82 14.74
N GLU A 178 12.89 -20.15 15.05
CA GLU A 178 13.98 -20.13 14.08
C GLU A 178 13.69 -21.25 13.07
N ARG A 179 13.53 -20.89 11.81
CA ARG A 179 13.55 -21.87 10.74
C ARG A 179 14.94 -22.02 10.22
#